data_37aedd932936ea2d57273b41a0014126
#
_entry.id   37aedd932936ea2d57273b41a0014126
#
_cell.length_a   1.000
_cell.length_b   1.000
_cell.length_c   1.000
_cell.angle_alpha   90.00
_cell.angle_beta   90.00
_cell.angle_gamma   90.00
#
_symmetry.space_group_name_H-M   'P 1'
#
loop_
_entity.id
_entity.type
_entity.pdbx_description
1 polymer ?
#
loop_
_entity_poly.entity_id
_entity_poly.type
_entity_poly.pdbx_seq_one_letter_code
_entity_poly.pdbx_strand_id
1 'polypeptide(L)'
;MEPEKWDLKLTDEFIDKLAPLVGSQSLQFLLELDMTFQDWEQIKHKQSERDLVWLNRDILEAWKQNCYKYSVRPTLRDIGRAFGNIGKHIKIIENTLFD
;
A
#
# COMPACT_ATOMS: atom_id res chain seq x y z
N MET A 1 -14.81 -3.29 9.75
CA MET A 1 -13.73 -2.94 10.70
C MET A 1 -14.11 -1.67 11.43
N GLU A 2 -13.80 -1.60 12.72
CA GLU A 2 -14.13 -0.43 13.52
C GLU A 2 -13.38 0.81 13.06
N PRO A 3 -13.98 2.01 13.17
CA PRO A 3 -13.33 3.23 12.70
C PRO A 3 -11.94 3.48 13.29
N GLU A 4 -11.73 3.12 14.56
CA GLU A 4 -10.42 3.31 15.21
C GLU A 4 -9.32 2.52 14.54
N LYS A 5 -9.64 1.33 14.02
CA LYS A 5 -8.65 0.49 13.34
C LYS A 5 -8.23 1.07 12.00
N TRP A 6 -9.15 1.75 11.32
CA TRP A 6 -8.83 2.43 10.06
C TRP A 6 -7.88 3.60 10.27
N ASP A 7 -7.84 4.17 11.47
CA ASP A 7 -6.95 5.28 11.78
C ASP A 7 -5.58 4.83 12.29
N LEU A 8 -5.35 3.51 12.38
CA LEU A 8 -4.03 2.99 12.73
C LEU A 8 -3.01 3.35 11.65
N LYS A 9 -1.81 3.62 12.11
CA LYS A 9 -0.70 3.95 11.25
C LYS A 9 -0.18 2.70 10.54
N LEU A 10 0.22 2.85 9.28
CA LEU A 10 0.84 1.78 8.52
C LEU A 10 2.20 1.42 9.13
N THR A 11 2.35 0.18 9.57
CA THR A 11 3.60 -0.34 10.15
C THR A 11 4.26 -1.30 9.16
N ASP A 12 5.51 -1.65 9.43
CA ASP A 12 6.23 -2.63 8.62
C ASP A 12 5.52 -3.98 8.62
N GLU A 13 4.93 -4.38 9.76
CA GLU A 13 4.16 -5.61 9.85
C GLU A 13 2.94 -5.57 8.92
N PHE A 14 2.22 -4.45 8.90
CA PHE A 14 1.08 -4.29 8.01
C PHE A 14 1.52 -4.30 6.54
N ILE A 15 2.64 -3.67 6.23
CA ILE A 15 3.20 -3.67 4.87
C ILE A 15 3.46 -5.11 4.41
N ASP A 16 4.08 -5.92 5.25
CA ASP A 16 4.38 -7.31 4.91
C ASP A 16 3.12 -8.12 4.64
N LYS A 17 2.05 -7.85 5.37
CA LYS A 17 0.78 -8.56 5.20
C LYS A 17 -0.01 -8.06 3.99
N LEU A 18 0.10 -6.78 3.66
CA LEU A 18 -0.69 -6.17 2.58
C LEU A 18 -0.06 -6.34 1.22
N ALA A 19 1.26 -6.41 1.13
CA ALA A 19 1.95 -6.48 -0.16
C ALA A 19 1.45 -7.62 -1.06
N PRO A 20 1.24 -8.86 -0.56
CA PRO A 20 0.72 -9.93 -1.41
C PRO A 20 -0.68 -9.66 -1.96
N LEU A 21 -1.49 -8.86 -1.26
CA LEU A 21 -2.87 -8.59 -1.68
C LEU A 21 -2.96 -7.71 -2.92
N VAL A 22 -1.94 -6.89 -3.16
CA VAL A 22 -1.93 -6.01 -4.33
C VAL A 22 -1.83 -6.84 -5.61
N GLY A 23 -1.08 -7.94 -5.59
CA GLY A 23 -0.94 -8.82 -6.73
C GLY A 23 -0.31 -8.11 -7.92
N SER A 24 -0.87 -8.34 -9.11
CA SER A 24 -0.34 -7.78 -10.35
C SER A 24 -0.83 -6.35 -10.62
N GLN A 25 -1.62 -5.76 -9.74
CA GLN A 25 -2.18 -4.41 -9.91
C GLN A 25 -1.29 -3.33 -9.29
N SER A 26 0.01 -3.56 -9.27
CA SER A 26 0.98 -2.69 -8.59
C SER A 26 0.92 -1.24 -9.07
N LEU A 27 0.92 -1.02 -10.39
CA LEU A 27 0.88 0.34 -10.93
C LEU A 27 -0.41 1.05 -10.56
N GLN A 28 -1.55 0.37 -10.74
CA GLN A 28 -2.85 0.96 -10.38
C GLN A 28 -2.90 1.32 -8.91
N PHE A 29 -2.40 0.44 -8.06
CA PHE A 29 -2.38 0.67 -6.62
C PHE A 29 -1.54 1.89 -6.27
N LEU A 30 -0.34 1.98 -6.86
CA LEU A 30 0.54 3.12 -6.66
C LEU A 30 -0.14 4.43 -7.04
N LEU A 31 -0.83 4.47 -8.18
CA LEU A 31 -1.52 5.67 -8.62
C LEU A 31 -2.68 6.04 -7.69
N GLU A 32 -3.37 5.04 -7.13
CA GLU A 32 -4.44 5.29 -6.16
C GLU A 32 -3.92 5.83 -4.83
N LEU A 33 -2.63 5.65 -4.56
CA LEU A 33 -1.97 6.24 -3.40
C LEU A 33 -1.44 7.65 -3.69
N ASP A 34 -1.88 8.25 -4.78
CA ASP A 34 -1.48 9.60 -5.21
C ASP A 34 0.01 9.73 -5.51
N MET A 35 0.66 8.63 -5.83
CA MET A 35 2.03 8.65 -6.31
C MET A 35 2.05 8.82 -7.82
N THR A 36 3.22 9.18 -8.38
CA THR A 36 3.33 9.50 -9.80
C THR A 36 3.91 8.34 -10.60
N PHE A 37 3.74 8.41 -11.93
CA PHE A 37 4.38 7.45 -12.83
C PHE A 37 5.90 7.48 -12.69
N GLN A 38 6.46 8.64 -12.39
CA GLN A 38 7.90 8.76 -12.13
C GLN A 38 8.31 7.96 -10.89
N ASP A 39 7.49 8.01 -9.84
CA ASP A 39 7.73 7.18 -8.64
C ASP A 39 7.71 5.70 -9.00
N TRP A 40 6.77 5.30 -9.85
CA TRP A 40 6.68 3.92 -10.34
C TRP A 40 7.96 3.48 -11.05
N GLU A 41 8.46 4.32 -11.96
CA GLU A 41 9.68 4.02 -12.69
C GLU A 41 10.88 3.86 -11.76
N GLN A 42 10.99 4.71 -10.75
CA GLN A 42 12.09 4.63 -9.78
C GLN A 42 12.03 3.35 -8.95
N ILE A 43 10.83 3.02 -8.46
CA ILE A 43 10.66 1.82 -7.62
C ILE A 43 10.91 0.56 -8.46
N LYS A 44 10.35 0.51 -9.65
CA LYS A 44 10.50 -0.63 -10.54
C LYS A 44 11.94 -0.84 -10.95
N HIS A 45 12.68 0.23 -11.18
CA HIS A 45 14.08 0.15 -11.53
C HIS A 45 14.91 -0.52 -10.43
N LYS A 46 14.63 -0.19 -9.16
CA LYS A 46 15.28 -0.81 -8.00
C LYS A 46 14.94 -2.29 -7.87
N GLN A 47 13.74 -2.68 -8.31
CA GLN A 47 13.20 -4.02 -8.08
C GLN A 47 13.13 -4.85 -9.35
N SER A 48 13.92 -4.53 -10.37
CA SER A 48 13.83 -5.15 -11.69
C SER A 48 13.95 -6.68 -11.68
N GLU A 49 14.62 -7.25 -10.70
CA GLU A 49 14.81 -8.70 -10.61
C GLU A 49 14.03 -9.35 -9.47
N ARG A 50 13.12 -8.59 -8.82
CA ARG A 50 12.38 -9.10 -7.69
C ARG A 50 10.93 -9.41 -8.08
N ASP A 51 10.28 -10.24 -7.27
CA ASP A 51 8.88 -10.61 -7.52
C ASP A 51 7.91 -9.48 -7.14
N LEU A 52 6.63 -9.71 -7.43
CA LEU A 52 5.58 -8.71 -7.20
C LEU A 52 5.41 -8.36 -5.72
N VAL A 53 5.64 -9.30 -4.81
CA VAL A 53 5.49 -9.02 -3.38
C VAL A 53 6.51 -7.98 -2.94
N TRP A 54 7.76 -8.11 -3.38
CA TRP A 54 8.79 -7.14 -3.06
C TRP A 54 8.52 -5.78 -3.68
N LEU A 55 8.01 -5.77 -4.93
CA LEU A 55 7.64 -4.54 -5.60
C LEU A 55 6.53 -3.83 -4.83
N ASN A 56 5.48 -4.55 -4.46
CA ASN A 56 4.34 -3.99 -3.74
C ASN A 56 4.75 -3.51 -2.34
N ARG A 57 5.66 -4.23 -1.70
CA ARG A 57 6.21 -3.83 -0.41
C ARG A 57 6.93 -2.48 -0.53
N ASP A 58 7.73 -2.31 -1.57
CA ASP A 58 8.45 -1.06 -1.80
C ASP A 58 7.51 0.09 -2.13
N ILE A 59 6.41 -0.18 -2.83
CA ILE A 59 5.38 0.83 -3.10
C ILE A 59 4.78 1.35 -1.79
N LEU A 60 4.40 0.43 -0.90
CA LEU A 60 3.84 0.81 0.39
C LEU A 60 4.84 1.58 1.25
N GLU A 61 6.10 1.16 1.25
CA GLU A 61 7.15 1.83 2.00
C GLU A 61 7.41 3.23 1.45
N ALA A 62 7.46 3.38 0.12
CA ALA A 62 7.65 4.68 -0.51
C ALA A 62 6.49 5.62 -0.21
N TRP A 63 5.26 5.12 -0.24
CA TRP A 63 4.09 5.92 0.12
C TRP A 63 4.16 6.39 1.57
N LYS A 64 4.53 5.50 2.47
CA LYS A 64 4.68 5.82 3.88
C LYS A 64 5.70 6.96 4.08
N GLN A 65 6.84 6.87 3.39
CA GLN A 65 7.87 7.90 3.48
C GLN A 65 7.39 9.23 2.88
N ASN A 66 6.63 9.18 1.79
CA ASN A 66 6.04 10.38 1.21
C ASN A 66 5.07 11.05 2.19
N CYS A 67 4.27 10.28 2.91
CA CYS A 67 3.36 10.83 3.91
C CYS A 67 4.14 11.60 4.98
N TYR A 68 5.23 11.03 5.47
CA TYR A 68 6.06 11.70 6.47
C TYR A 68 6.69 12.97 5.92
N LYS A 69 7.15 12.93 4.67
CA LYS A 69 7.75 14.09 4.02
C LYS A 69 6.80 15.28 3.98
N TYR A 70 5.52 15.02 3.79
CA TYR A 70 4.50 16.08 3.72
C TYR A 70 3.70 16.24 5.02
N SER A 71 4.19 15.65 6.12
CA SER A 71 3.56 15.74 7.44
C SER A 71 2.13 15.17 7.46
N VAL A 72 1.88 14.15 6.66
CA VAL A 72 0.60 13.44 6.62
C VAL A 72 0.78 12.08 7.31
N ARG A 73 -0.17 11.73 8.17
CA ARG A 73 -0.14 10.44 8.85
C ARG A 73 -0.55 9.32 7.88
N PRO A 74 0.30 8.30 7.65
CA PRO A 74 -0.07 7.19 6.76
C PRO A 74 -0.98 6.21 7.48
N THR A 75 -2.29 6.25 7.20
CA THR A 75 -3.27 5.42 7.88
C THR A 75 -3.78 4.28 7.02
N LEU A 76 -4.34 3.25 7.68
CA LEU A 76 -4.98 2.14 6.99
C LEU A 76 -6.21 2.59 6.20
N ARG A 77 -6.83 3.72 6.57
CA ARG A 77 -7.97 4.28 5.85
C ARG A 77 -7.61 4.59 4.39
N ASP A 78 -6.47 5.23 4.18
CA ASP A 78 -6.00 5.56 2.84
C ASP A 78 -5.67 4.29 2.04
N ILE A 79 -5.05 3.33 2.69
CA ILE A 79 -4.73 2.04 2.07
C ILE A 79 -6.02 1.31 1.68
N GLY A 80 -7.01 1.27 2.58
CA GLY A 80 -8.30 0.63 2.31
C GLY A 80 -9.01 1.25 1.11
N ARG A 81 -8.96 2.59 1.00
CA ARG A 81 -9.56 3.29 -0.14
C ARG A 81 -8.84 2.90 -1.44
N ALA A 82 -7.52 2.86 -1.43
CA ALA A 82 -6.76 2.47 -2.61
C ALA A 82 -7.06 1.03 -3.04
N PHE A 83 -7.14 0.11 -2.09
CA PHE A 83 -7.53 -1.28 -2.39
C PHE A 83 -8.93 -1.36 -2.98
N GLY A 84 -9.88 -0.62 -2.40
CA GLY A 84 -11.24 -0.58 -2.92
C GLY A 84 -11.29 -0.10 -4.36
N ASN A 85 -10.49 0.90 -4.70
CA ASN A 85 -10.45 1.49 -6.04
C ASN A 85 -9.83 0.57 -7.09
N ILE A 86 -9.03 -0.41 -6.67
CA ILE A 86 -8.52 -1.43 -7.60
C ILE A 86 -9.32 -2.73 -7.55
N GLY A 87 -10.49 -2.70 -6.90
CA GLY A 87 -11.43 -3.82 -6.92
C GLY A 87 -11.24 -4.85 -5.83
N LYS A 88 -10.43 -4.59 -4.82
CA LYS A 88 -10.26 -5.52 -3.70
C LYS A 88 -11.30 -5.22 -2.63
N HIS A 89 -11.97 -6.26 -2.15
CA HIS A 89 -12.98 -6.10 -1.12
C HIS A 89 -12.34 -5.76 0.22
N ILE A 90 -12.95 -4.82 0.93
CA ILE A 90 -12.44 -4.34 2.21
C ILE A 90 -12.31 -5.45 3.25
N LYS A 91 -13.17 -6.47 3.20
CA LYS A 91 -13.11 -7.59 4.13
C LYS A 91 -11.84 -8.42 3.99
N ILE A 92 -11.26 -8.46 2.81
CA ILE A 92 -9.98 -9.16 2.61
C ILE A 92 -8.90 -8.49 3.44
N ILE A 93 -8.91 -7.15 3.48
CA ILE A 93 -7.95 -6.39 4.27
C ILE A 93 -8.16 -6.66 5.76
N GLU A 94 -9.40 -6.59 6.22
CA GLU A 94 -9.73 -6.85 7.62
C GLU A 94 -9.27 -8.23 8.06
N ASN A 95 -9.58 -9.24 7.26
CA ASN A 95 -9.21 -10.62 7.59
C ASN A 95 -7.70 -10.81 7.60
N THR A 96 -6.99 -10.17 6.67
CA THR A 96 -5.54 -10.29 6.57
C THR A 96 -4.83 -9.63 7.74
N LEU A 97 -5.30 -8.47 8.18
CA LEU A 97 -4.62 -7.69 9.20
C LEU A 97 -5.03 -8.06 10.63
N PHE A 98 -6.28 -8.46 10.85
CA PHE A 98 -6.84 -8.56 12.20
C PHE A 98 -7.46 -9.90 12.53
N ASP A 99 -7.41 -10.87 11.65
CA ASP A 99 -7.85 -12.24 11.96
C ASP A 99 -6.64 -13.17 12.22
#